data_fdffd6aec12bed45679188f420441dc0
#
_entry.id   fdffd6aec12bed45679188f420441dc0
#
_cell.length_a   1.000
_cell.length_b   1.000
_cell.length_c   1.000
_cell.angle_alpha   90.00
_cell.angle_beta   90.00
_cell.angle_gamma   90.00
#
_symmetry.space_group_name_H-M   'P 1'
#
loop_
_entity.id
_entity.type
_entity.pdbx_description
1 polymer ?
#
loop_
_entity_poly.entity_id
_entity_poly.type
_entity_poly.pdbx_seq_one_letter_code
_entity_poly.pdbx_strand_id
1 'polypeptide(L)'
;KKYLGNRHKLYRAGITFLLRAEDMESLKRRRVELTTVLLGAGLQPVRPEFDVGPLNSWLRALPMCFDPDTDKKQWYTRLMWVQHLAGLLPVTGRETGTGHPGFSFFNRGGDVLTFDPLNKLDRTQNAHLLLFGPTGAGKSATLCGSLSQIMAVHRPRLFIAEAGNSFGLLADYFESLGLSVNKISVKPGTGVCLPPFADAHQLVEQGETLQSVDEHSLPDLDEDEGDEEEEKRDILGEMEISARMMITGGDPKEEAALKRADRAMIREALLMATHTTYREGRQMLPVDLQSALWEISRDTQRNDVRRAKAAEMAESLGMFTQPGSFEAELFNREGKLWPEADVTLIDLGHLAREGYEAQMALTMVS
;
A
#
# COMPACT_ATOMS: atom_id res chain seq x y z
N LYS A 1 -48.11 -11.94 -23.10
CA LYS A 1 -47.47 -10.82 -23.88
C LYS A 1 -47.75 -9.44 -23.25
N LYS A 2 -48.85 -9.21 -22.56
CA LYS A 2 -49.28 -7.89 -22.05
C LYS A 2 -48.36 -7.34 -20.93
N TYR A 3 -47.54 -8.19 -20.25
CA TYR A 3 -46.63 -7.82 -19.17
C TYR A 3 -45.16 -7.90 -19.57
N LEU A 4 -44.84 -8.33 -20.79
CA LEU A 4 -43.49 -8.41 -21.33
C LEU A 4 -43.19 -7.13 -22.11
N GLY A 5 -43.01 -6.03 -21.41
CA GLY A 5 -42.47 -4.81 -22.02
C GLY A 5 -40.98 -4.94 -22.35
N ASN A 6 -40.45 -4.01 -23.12
CA ASN A 6 -39.04 -4.00 -23.55
C ASN A 6 -38.03 -3.99 -22.40
N ARG A 7 -38.48 -3.77 -21.16
CA ARG A 7 -37.65 -3.73 -19.94
C ARG A 7 -37.54 -5.08 -19.21
N HIS A 8 -38.39 -6.07 -19.56
CA HIS A 8 -38.40 -7.36 -18.87
C HIS A 8 -38.01 -8.48 -19.82
N LYS A 9 -36.78 -8.98 -19.65
CA LYS A 9 -36.27 -10.09 -20.43
C LYS A 9 -36.41 -11.40 -19.65
N LEU A 10 -36.75 -12.47 -20.34
CA LEU A 10 -36.80 -13.83 -19.84
C LEU A 10 -35.64 -14.61 -20.44
N TYR A 11 -34.94 -15.31 -19.58
CA TYR A 11 -33.89 -16.24 -19.98
C TYR A 11 -34.22 -17.64 -19.50
N ARG A 12 -33.71 -18.64 -20.22
CA ARG A 12 -33.65 -19.99 -19.71
C ARG A 12 -32.43 -20.16 -18.86
N ALA A 13 -32.61 -20.53 -17.61
CA ALA A 13 -31.51 -20.72 -16.67
C ALA A 13 -31.76 -21.98 -15.83
N GLY A 14 -30.67 -22.61 -15.43
CA GLY A 14 -30.60 -23.66 -14.43
C GLY A 14 -29.60 -23.27 -13.38
N ILE A 15 -29.82 -23.67 -12.14
CA ILE A 15 -28.90 -23.43 -11.03
C ILE A 15 -28.56 -24.79 -10.44
N THR A 16 -27.28 -25.05 -10.27
CA THR A 16 -26.81 -26.30 -9.70
C THR A 16 -25.85 -26.01 -8.56
N PHE A 17 -26.05 -26.68 -7.44
CA PHE A 17 -25.18 -26.61 -6.28
C PHE A 17 -24.39 -27.90 -6.16
N LEU A 18 -23.07 -27.83 -6.20
CA LEU A 18 -22.19 -28.97 -6.02
C LEU A 18 -21.75 -29.05 -4.56
N LEU A 19 -22.18 -30.12 -3.88
CA LEU A 19 -21.78 -30.42 -2.51
C LEU A 19 -20.67 -31.47 -2.51
N ARG A 20 -19.66 -31.25 -1.67
CA ARG A 20 -18.58 -32.19 -1.40
C ARG A 20 -18.46 -32.42 0.10
N ALA A 21 -18.14 -33.64 0.51
CA ALA A 21 -17.85 -33.99 1.89
C ALA A 21 -16.90 -35.17 1.91
N GLU A 22 -16.24 -35.41 3.02
CA GLU A 22 -15.28 -36.50 3.21
C GLU A 22 -15.99 -37.86 3.35
N ASP A 23 -17.22 -37.87 3.89
CA ASP A 23 -18.03 -39.04 4.12
C ASP A 23 -19.50 -38.80 3.75
N MET A 24 -20.26 -39.91 3.65
CA MET A 24 -21.67 -39.90 3.25
C MET A 24 -22.60 -39.28 4.32
N GLU A 25 -22.22 -39.32 5.57
CA GLU A 25 -23.04 -38.75 6.65
C GLU A 25 -22.91 -37.24 6.66
N SER A 26 -21.70 -36.72 6.55
CA SER A 26 -21.42 -35.30 6.38
C SER A 26 -22.07 -34.74 5.12
N LEU A 27 -22.04 -35.49 4.01
CA LEU A 27 -22.72 -35.09 2.77
C LEU A 27 -24.25 -34.97 2.96
N LYS A 28 -24.87 -35.94 3.65
CA LYS A 28 -26.30 -35.90 3.94
C LYS A 28 -26.65 -34.68 4.81
N ARG A 29 -25.86 -34.39 5.83
CA ARG A 29 -26.04 -33.23 6.71
C ARG A 29 -25.95 -31.92 5.92
N ARG A 30 -24.88 -31.72 5.14
CA ARG A 30 -24.71 -30.52 4.29
C ARG A 30 -25.85 -30.37 3.28
N ARG A 31 -26.35 -31.49 2.73
CA ARG A 31 -27.53 -31.45 1.83
C ARG A 31 -28.78 -30.93 2.55
N VAL A 32 -29.05 -31.40 3.77
CA VAL A 32 -30.19 -30.93 4.55
C VAL A 32 -30.07 -29.44 4.88
N GLU A 33 -28.91 -29.01 5.33
CA GLU A 33 -28.60 -27.62 5.64
C GLU A 33 -28.84 -26.72 4.40
N LEU A 34 -28.23 -27.08 3.25
CA LEU A 34 -28.43 -26.32 2.01
C LEU A 34 -29.90 -26.31 1.58
N THR A 35 -30.60 -27.45 1.66
CA THR A 35 -32.02 -27.54 1.30
C THR A 35 -32.87 -26.61 2.16
N THR A 36 -32.57 -26.52 3.45
CA THR A 36 -33.26 -25.63 4.39
C THR A 36 -33.06 -24.16 4.02
N VAL A 37 -31.82 -23.76 3.70
CA VAL A 37 -31.52 -22.40 3.26
C VAL A 37 -32.22 -22.05 1.95
N LEU A 38 -32.18 -22.96 0.97
CA LEU A 38 -32.85 -22.76 -0.33
C LEU A 38 -34.36 -22.62 -0.19
N LEU A 39 -35.01 -23.47 0.61
CA LEU A 39 -36.44 -23.38 0.88
C LEU A 39 -36.78 -22.07 1.59
N GLY A 40 -35.98 -21.63 2.55
CA GLY A 40 -36.11 -20.34 3.22
C GLY A 40 -36.00 -19.15 2.25
N ALA A 41 -35.19 -19.28 1.20
CA ALA A 41 -35.04 -18.31 0.11
C ALA A 41 -36.14 -18.44 -0.99
N GLY A 42 -37.10 -19.34 -0.84
CA GLY A 42 -38.15 -19.57 -1.83
C GLY A 42 -37.73 -20.40 -3.05
N LEU A 43 -36.55 -21.04 -2.98
CA LEU A 43 -36.05 -21.93 -4.02
C LEU A 43 -36.36 -23.38 -3.66
N GLN A 44 -37.02 -24.11 -4.56
CA GLN A 44 -37.32 -25.51 -4.39
C GLN A 44 -36.33 -26.38 -5.16
N PRO A 45 -35.40 -27.07 -4.49
CA PRO A 45 -34.47 -27.97 -5.16
C PRO A 45 -35.16 -29.24 -5.63
N VAL A 46 -34.70 -29.77 -6.74
CA VAL A 46 -35.08 -31.11 -7.20
C VAL A 46 -34.46 -32.14 -6.26
N ARG A 47 -35.26 -33.00 -5.68
CA ARG A 47 -34.76 -34.07 -4.81
C ARG A 47 -34.12 -35.16 -5.66
N PRO A 48 -32.96 -35.69 -5.25
CA PRO A 48 -32.24 -36.74 -5.98
C PRO A 48 -33.11 -37.98 -6.27
N GLU A 49 -34.05 -38.29 -5.39
CA GLU A 49 -34.97 -39.44 -5.53
C GLU A 49 -35.95 -39.29 -6.72
N PHE A 50 -36.16 -38.06 -7.19
CA PHE A 50 -37.03 -37.74 -8.33
C PHE A 50 -36.24 -37.41 -9.60
N ASP A 51 -34.92 -37.53 -9.57
CA ASP A 51 -34.08 -37.34 -10.76
C ASP A 51 -33.98 -38.64 -11.55
N VAL A 52 -34.62 -38.65 -12.73
CA VAL A 52 -34.68 -39.82 -13.61
C VAL A 52 -33.32 -40.14 -14.26
N GLY A 53 -32.43 -39.14 -14.34
CA GLY A 53 -31.12 -39.28 -15.00
C GLY A 53 -30.01 -38.63 -14.20
N PRO A 54 -29.69 -39.11 -12.99
CA PRO A 54 -28.75 -38.42 -12.09
C PRO A 54 -27.35 -38.24 -12.68
N LEU A 55 -26.84 -39.20 -13.46
CA LEU A 55 -25.58 -39.06 -14.17
C LEU A 55 -25.63 -37.92 -15.20
N ASN A 56 -26.72 -37.87 -15.98
CA ASN A 56 -26.88 -36.82 -16.98
C ASN A 56 -27.03 -35.45 -16.34
N SER A 57 -27.78 -35.33 -15.25
CA SER A 57 -27.90 -34.10 -14.45
C SER A 57 -26.52 -33.65 -13.94
N TRP A 58 -25.71 -34.57 -13.45
CA TRP A 58 -24.36 -34.27 -12.99
C TRP A 58 -23.44 -33.80 -14.13
N LEU A 59 -23.45 -34.50 -15.28
CA LEU A 59 -22.67 -34.07 -16.45
C LEU A 59 -23.07 -32.69 -16.96
N ARG A 60 -24.37 -32.37 -16.98
CA ARG A 60 -24.88 -31.07 -17.41
C ARG A 60 -24.53 -29.95 -16.43
N ALA A 61 -24.24 -30.26 -15.19
CA ALA A 61 -23.79 -29.30 -14.19
C ALA A 61 -22.31 -28.94 -14.31
N LEU A 62 -21.52 -29.71 -15.07
CA LEU A 62 -20.10 -29.43 -15.26
C LEU A 62 -19.90 -28.21 -16.17
N PRO A 63 -18.84 -27.43 -15.95
CA PRO A 63 -18.47 -26.34 -16.83
C PRO A 63 -18.33 -26.80 -18.29
N MET A 64 -18.79 -25.98 -19.23
CA MET A 64 -18.73 -26.24 -20.69
C MET A 64 -19.60 -27.40 -21.21
N CYS A 65 -20.39 -28.06 -20.37
CA CYS A 65 -21.30 -29.14 -20.76
C CYS A 65 -22.74 -28.67 -21.05
N PHE A 66 -22.95 -27.35 -21.16
CA PHE A 66 -24.25 -26.78 -21.46
C PHE A 66 -24.64 -26.95 -22.93
N ASP A 67 -25.85 -27.51 -23.18
CA ASP A 67 -26.45 -27.67 -24.50
C ASP A 67 -27.87 -27.10 -24.49
N PRO A 68 -28.11 -25.88 -25.03
CA PRO A 68 -29.38 -25.17 -24.91
C PRO A 68 -30.60 -25.97 -25.42
N ASP A 69 -30.42 -26.74 -26.50
CA ASP A 69 -31.56 -27.48 -27.13
C ASP A 69 -31.93 -28.72 -26.32
N THR A 70 -30.94 -29.48 -25.90
CA THR A 70 -31.15 -30.66 -25.06
C THR A 70 -31.65 -30.28 -23.67
N ASP A 71 -31.06 -29.28 -23.06
CA ASP A 71 -31.38 -28.81 -21.71
C ASP A 71 -32.81 -28.22 -21.64
N LYS A 72 -33.25 -27.60 -22.74
CA LYS A 72 -34.63 -27.14 -22.89
C LYS A 72 -35.60 -28.33 -22.99
N LYS A 73 -35.28 -29.32 -23.80
CA LYS A 73 -36.15 -30.51 -24.02
C LYS A 73 -36.27 -31.36 -22.76
N GLN A 74 -35.17 -31.50 -22.03
CA GLN A 74 -35.11 -32.32 -20.80
C GLN A 74 -35.42 -31.55 -19.51
N TRP A 75 -35.89 -30.32 -19.63
CA TRP A 75 -36.31 -29.48 -18.50
C TRP A 75 -35.23 -29.14 -17.47
N TYR A 76 -33.96 -29.21 -17.82
CA TYR A 76 -32.86 -28.77 -16.97
C TYR A 76 -32.83 -27.25 -16.81
N THR A 77 -33.47 -26.50 -17.72
CA THR A 77 -33.59 -25.04 -17.64
C THR A 77 -35.04 -24.61 -17.53
N ARG A 78 -35.28 -23.55 -16.76
CA ARG A 78 -36.60 -22.91 -16.58
C ARG A 78 -36.53 -21.48 -17.10
N LEU A 79 -37.70 -20.94 -17.47
CA LEU A 79 -37.81 -19.52 -17.81
C LEU A 79 -37.78 -18.71 -16.52
N MET A 80 -36.84 -17.79 -16.42
CA MET A 80 -36.66 -16.91 -15.29
C MET A 80 -36.55 -15.44 -15.75
N TRP A 81 -37.07 -14.55 -14.93
CA TRP A 81 -36.86 -13.12 -15.13
C TRP A 81 -35.41 -12.76 -14.92
N VAL A 82 -34.89 -11.82 -15.72
CA VAL A 82 -33.50 -11.35 -15.59
C VAL A 82 -33.17 -10.81 -14.18
N GLN A 83 -34.15 -10.16 -13.55
CA GLN A 83 -34.02 -9.64 -12.20
C GLN A 83 -33.80 -10.75 -11.16
N HIS A 84 -34.56 -11.86 -11.28
CA HIS A 84 -34.39 -13.03 -10.41
C HIS A 84 -33.05 -13.70 -10.67
N LEU A 85 -32.68 -13.86 -11.95
CA LEU A 85 -31.42 -14.46 -12.32
C LEU A 85 -30.23 -13.60 -11.83
N ALA A 86 -30.30 -12.28 -11.96
CA ALA A 86 -29.28 -11.38 -11.46
C ALA A 86 -29.08 -11.47 -9.94
N GLY A 87 -30.19 -11.66 -9.18
CA GLY A 87 -30.12 -11.86 -7.73
C GLY A 87 -29.55 -13.20 -7.30
N LEU A 88 -29.49 -14.18 -8.21
CA LEU A 88 -28.94 -15.53 -7.95
C LEU A 88 -27.50 -15.71 -8.46
N LEU A 89 -26.94 -14.70 -9.14
CA LEU A 89 -25.55 -14.76 -9.59
C LEU A 89 -24.61 -14.64 -8.39
N PRO A 90 -23.54 -15.47 -8.32
CA PRO A 90 -22.59 -15.46 -7.22
C PRO A 90 -21.78 -14.15 -7.13
N VAL A 91 -21.78 -13.36 -8.20
CA VAL A 91 -21.12 -12.02 -8.24
C VAL A 91 -21.85 -10.95 -7.42
N THR A 92 -23.10 -11.20 -7.03
CA THR A 92 -23.92 -10.31 -6.19
C THR A 92 -24.15 -10.91 -4.80
N GLY A 93 -23.40 -11.93 -4.45
CA GLY A 93 -23.47 -12.61 -3.17
C GLY A 93 -23.35 -11.64 -1.98
N ARG A 94 -24.00 -11.99 -0.89
CA ARG A 94 -23.93 -11.25 0.37
C ARG A 94 -22.69 -11.75 1.12
N GLU A 95 -21.56 -11.16 0.81
CA GLU A 95 -20.34 -11.44 1.58
C GLU A 95 -20.51 -10.90 3.00
N THR A 96 -20.14 -11.72 3.96
CA THR A 96 -20.08 -11.34 5.39
C THR A 96 -18.63 -11.14 5.85
N GLY A 97 -17.67 -11.29 4.94
CA GLY A 97 -16.25 -11.20 5.23
C GLY A 97 -15.71 -12.44 5.93
N THR A 98 -14.61 -12.27 6.65
CA THR A 98 -13.89 -13.36 7.33
C THR A 98 -14.39 -13.60 8.75
N GLY A 99 -15.12 -12.65 9.33
CA GLY A 99 -15.58 -12.68 10.71
C GLY A 99 -14.55 -12.19 11.74
N HIS A 100 -13.35 -11.83 11.31
CA HIS A 100 -12.34 -11.24 12.21
C HIS A 100 -12.68 -9.78 12.54
N PRO A 101 -12.48 -9.35 13.79
CA PRO A 101 -12.75 -7.98 14.21
C PRO A 101 -11.67 -7.02 13.67
N GLY A 102 -12.05 -6.13 12.80
CA GLY A 102 -11.22 -5.11 12.20
C GLY A 102 -12.13 -4.08 11.55
N PHE A 103 -12.21 -4.07 10.22
CA PHE A 103 -13.20 -3.26 9.54
C PHE A 103 -14.59 -3.91 9.61
N SER A 104 -15.59 -3.08 9.88
CA SER A 104 -17.00 -3.47 9.87
C SER A 104 -17.78 -2.56 8.93
N PHE A 105 -18.37 -3.15 7.91
CA PHE A 105 -19.21 -2.47 6.94
C PHE A 105 -20.52 -3.22 6.81
N PHE A 106 -21.51 -2.59 6.17
CA PHE A 106 -22.75 -3.26 5.82
C PHE A 106 -22.75 -3.62 4.34
N ASN A 107 -23.05 -4.88 4.04
CA ASN A 107 -23.25 -5.28 2.67
C ASN A 107 -24.63 -4.78 2.15
N ARG A 108 -24.91 -4.94 0.86
CA ARG A 108 -26.19 -4.51 0.28
C ARG A 108 -27.41 -5.27 0.81
N GLY A 109 -27.20 -6.38 1.50
CA GLY A 109 -28.26 -7.16 2.16
C GLY A 109 -28.60 -6.65 3.56
N GLY A 110 -27.81 -5.74 4.11
CA GLY A 110 -27.94 -5.25 5.48
C GLY A 110 -27.20 -6.10 6.52
N ASP A 111 -26.50 -7.15 6.10
CA ASP A 111 -25.68 -7.95 6.99
C ASP A 111 -24.33 -7.26 7.23
N VAL A 112 -23.72 -7.51 8.38
CA VAL A 112 -22.40 -7.00 8.72
C VAL A 112 -21.34 -7.77 7.94
N LEU A 113 -20.44 -7.04 7.29
CA LEU A 113 -19.25 -7.57 6.65
C LEU A 113 -18.04 -7.15 7.49
N THR A 114 -17.28 -8.12 7.99
CA THR A 114 -16.10 -7.86 8.79
C THR A 114 -14.86 -8.51 8.19
N PHE A 115 -13.74 -7.81 8.26
CA PHE A 115 -12.42 -8.36 7.96
C PHE A 115 -11.35 -7.52 8.64
N ASP A 116 -10.21 -8.12 8.93
CA ASP A 116 -9.11 -7.45 9.61
C ASP A 116 -7.86 -7.40 8.71
N PRO A 117 -7.52 -6.24 8.14
CA PRO A 117 -6.36 -6.11 7.26
C PRO A 117 -5.02 -6.37 7.99
N LEU A 118 -4.99 -6.28 9.32
CA LEU A 118 -3.79 -6.56 10.11
C LEU A 118 -3.66 -8.02 10.52
N ASN A 119 -4.73 -8.82 10.38
CA ASN A 119 -4.69 -10.24 10.67
C ASN A 119 -4.02 -11.02 9.52
N LYS A 120 -3.02 -11.84 9.85
CA LYS A 120 -2.31 -12.69 8.87
C LYS A 120 -3.24 -13.66 8.13
N LEU A 121 -4.37 -14.05 8.73
CA LEU A 121 -5.36 -14.95 8.10
C LEU A 121 -6.25 -14.24 7.06
N ASP A 122 -6.34 -12.92 7.10
CA ASP A 122 -7.16 -12.12 6.18
C ASP A 122 -6.35 -11.53 5.01
N ARG A 123 -5.06 -11.77 4.98
CA ARG A 123 -4.13 -11.29 3.95
C ARG A 123 -3.16 -12.38 3.53
N THR A 124 -2.67 -12.31 2.31
CA THR A 124 -1.68 -13.26 1.77
C THR A 124 -0.24 -12.81 2.01
N GLN A 125 -0.02 -11.49 2.06
CA GLN A 125 1.29 -10.87 2.26
C GLN A 125 1.14 -9.63 3.15
N ASN A 126 1.62 -8.47 2.68
CA ASN A 126 1.55 -7.20 3.40
C ASN A 126 0.13 -6.62 3.41
N ALA A 127 -0.19 -5.85 4.45
CA ALA A 127 -1.49 -5.21 4.64
C ALA A 127 -1.60 -3.89 3.86
N HIS A 128 -1.44 -3.91 2.52
CA HIS A 128 -1.62 -2.73 1.69
C HIS A 128 -3.08 -2.58 1.26
N LEU A 129 -3.60 -1.35 1.34
CA LEU A 129 -4.96 -0.99 0.93
C LEU A 129 -4.92 0.14 -0.09
N LEU A 130 -5.60 -0.05 -1.22
CA LEU A 130 -5.83 1.01 -2.21
C LEU A 130 -7.32 1.38 -2.23
N LEU A 131 -7.61 2.66 -2.04
CA LEU A 131 -8.98 3.18 -2.04
C LEU A 131 -9.20 4.14 -3.23
N PHE A 132 -9.98 3.69 -4.21
CA PHE A 132 -10.30 4.46 -5.41
C PHE A 132 -11.72 4.98 -5.38
N GLY A 133 -11.91 6.17 -5.92
CA GLY A 133 -13.23 6.76 -6.11
C GLY A 133 -13.13 8.20 -6.67
N PRO A 134 -14.15 8.68 -7.36
CA PRO A 134 -14.19 10.06 -7.84
C PRO A 134 -14.21 11.06 -6.68
N THR A 135 -13.95 12.31 -6.98
CA THR A 135 -14.09 13.40 -5.99
C THR A 135 -15.53 13.45 -5.45
N GLY A 136 -15.68 13.59 -4.14
CA GLY A 136 -17.00 13.60 -3.50
C GLY A 136 -17.61 12.23 -3.24
N ALA A 137 -16.98 11.11 -3.64
CA ALA A 137 -17.49 9.76 -3.39
C ALA A 137 -17.38 9.26 -1.95
N GLY A 138 -16.83 10.05 -1.03
CA GLY A 138 -16.70 9.69 0.38
C GLY A 138 -15.41 8.94 0.74
N LYS A 139 -14.36 8.97 -0.10
CA LYS A 139 -13.07 8.29 0.19
C LYS A 139 -12.52 8.64 1.57
N SER A 140 -12.36 9.94 1.86
CA SER A 140 -11.81 10.41 3.14
C SER A 140 -12.68 10.00 4.32
N ALA A 141 -14.02 10.08 4.18
CA ALA A 141 -14.95 9.65 5.23
C ALA A 141 -14.86 8.14 5.50
N THR A 142 -14.76 7.31 4.43
CA THR A 142 -14.56 5.87 4.57
C THR A 142 -13.23 5.56 5.25
N LEU A 143 -12.15 6.25 4.86
CA LEU A 143 -10.84 6.04 5.45
C LEU A 143 -10.80 6.48 6.93
N CYS A 144 -11.41 7.63 7.27
CA CYS A 144 -11.56 8.06 8.67
C CYS A 144 -12.30 7.01 9.51
N GLY A 145 -13.42 6.49 8.99
CA GLY A 145 -14.18 5.44 9.66
C GLY A 145 -13.38 4.14 9.83
N SER A 146 -12.61 3.76 8.80
CA SER A 146 -11.74 2.58 8.84
C SER A 146 -10.60 2.74 9.86
N LEU A 147 -9.91 3.89 9.85
CA LEU A 147 -8.84 4.19 10.81
C LEU A 147 -9.36 4.22 12.25
N SER A 148 -10.57 4.76 12.46
CA SER A 148 -11.20 4.75 13.79
C SER A 148 -11.47 3.33 14.29
N GLN A 149 -11.90 2.42 13.40
CA GLN A 149 -12.16 1.03 13.74
C GLN A 149 -10.86 0.27 14.04
N ILE A 150 -9.83 0.44 13.22
CA ILE A 150 -8.51 -0.17 13.44
C ILE A 150 -7.89 0.34 14.74
N MET A 151 -7.98 1.64 15.01
CA MET A 151 -7.51 2.21 16.27
C MET A 151 -8.25 1.62 17.48
N ALA A 152 -9.57 1.40 17.37
CA ALA A 152 -10.36 0.81 18.44
C ALA A 152 -10.01 -0.66 18.72
N VAL A 153 -9.63 -1.43 17.70
CA VAL A 153 -9.33 -2.87 17.83
C VAL A 153 -7.86 -3.11 18.19
N HIS A 154 -6.95 -2.50 17.44
CA HIS A 154 -5.51 -2.82 17.51
C HIS A 154 -4.68 -1.73 18.20
N ARG A 155 -5.18 -0.51 18.27
CA ARG A 155 -4.46 0.66 18.78
C ARG A 155 -3.05 0.81 18.18
N PRO A 156 -2.90 0.74 16.84
CA PRO A 156 -1.62 0.86 16.20
C PRO A 156 -1.11 2.30 16.27
N ARG A 157 0.19 2.49 16.09
CA ARG A 157 0.73 3.81 15.81
C ARG A 157 0.35 4.23 14.39
N LEU A 158 -0.28 5.40 14.24
CA LEU A 158 -0.74 5.92 12.95
C LEU A 158 0.14 7.05 12.46
N PHE A 159 0.59 6.95 11.21
CA PHE A 159 1.18 8.04 10.45
C PHE A 159 0.26 8.39 9.29
N ILE A 160 -0.20 9.63 9.25
CA ILE A 160 -1.10 10.13 8.22
C ILE A 160 -0.40 11.28 7.51
N ALA A 161 0.01 11.07 6.25
CA ALA A 161 0.51 12.12 5.37
C ALA A 161 -0.61 12.52 4.40
N GLU A 162 -1.00 13.78 4.40
CA GLU A 162 -2.10 14.28 3.57
C GLU A 162 -1.83 15.67 2.99
N ALA A 163 -2.62 16.01 1.97
CA ALA A 163 -2.66 17.36 1.42
C ALA A 163 -4.10 17.88 1.48
N GLY A 164 -4.38 18.84 2.38
CA GLY A 164 -5.69 19.49 2.44
C GLY A 164 -6.47 19.34 3.74
N ASN A 165 -5.85 18.88 4.80
CA ASN A 165 -6.40 18.83 6.17
C ASN A 165 -7.74 18.05 6.30
N SER A 166 -7.89 16.95 5.54
CA SER A 166 -9.09 16.10 5.60
C SER A 166 -9.17 15.27 6.88
N PHE A 167 -8.04 15.01 7.52
CA PHE A 167 -7.91 14.17 8.72
C PHE A 167 -7.75 14.98 10.01
N GLY A 168 -7.74 16.31 9.95
CA GLY A 168 -7.59 17.17 11.13
C GLY A 168 -8.65 16.87 12.20
N LEU A 169 -9.93 16.74 11.81
CA LEU A 169 -11.01 16.39 12.72
C LEU A 169 -10.89 14.99 13.32
N LEU A 170 -10.33 14.04 12.57
CA LEU A 170 -10.05 12.69 13.08
C LEU A 170 -8.96 12.74 14.15
N ALA A 171 -7.92 13.54 13.92
CA ALA A 171 -6.85 13.76 14.88
C ALA A 171 -7.38 14.42 16.17
N ASP A 172 -8.25 15.45 16.07
CA ASP A 172 -8.93 16.07 17.21
C ASP A 172 -9.79 15.06 17.99
N TYR A 173 -10.49 14.18 17.27
CA TYR A 173 -11.29 13.13 17.87
C TYR A 173 -10.42 12.14 18.66
N PHE A 174 -9.30 11.69 18.11
CA PHE A 174 -8.38 10.80 18.82
C PHE A 174 -7.77 11.47 20.05
N GLU A 175 -7.42 12.75 19.96
CA GLU A 175 -6.95 13.53 21.10
C GLU A 175 -8.01 13.63 22.21
N SER A 176 -9.29 13.80 21.85
CA SER A 176 -10.40 13.79 22.80
C SER A 176 -10.61 12.44 23.50
N LEU A 177 -10.15 11.35 22.91
CA LEU A 177 -10.15 10.01 23.49
C LEU A 177 -8.92 9.73 24.37
N GLY A 178 -8.02 10.70 24.53
CA GLY A 178 -6.81 10.58 25.35
C GLY A 178 -5.62 9.94 24.64
N LEU A 179 -5.65 9.86 23.30
CA LEU A 179 -4.48 9.45 22.52
C LEU A 179 -3.53 10.65 22.35
N SER A 180 -2.22 10.38 22.33
CA SER A 180 -1.22 11.36 22.01
C SER A 180 -1.24 11.68 20.51
N VAL A 181 -1.39 12.95 20.14
CA VAL A 181 -1.50 13.38 18.74
C VAL A 181 -0.46 14.43 18.43
N ASN A 182 0.32 14.19 17.37
CA ASN A 182 1.30 15.14 16.84
C ASN A 182 0.80 15.65 15.47
N LYS A 183 0.57 16.97 15.37
CA LYS A 183 0.11 17.63 14.13
C LYS A 183 1.20 18.51 13.58
N ILE A 184 1.64 18.21 12.38
CA ILE A 184 2.75 18.89 11.70
C ILE A 184 2.25 19.46 10.38
N SER A 185 2.53 20.72 10.11
CA SER A 185 2.25 21.36 8.83
C SER A 185 3.57 21.76 8.17
N VAL A 186 3.86 21.17 7.03
CA VAL A 186 5.10 21.40 6.27
C VAL A 186 4.90 22.63 5.37
N LYS A 187 5.33 23.80 5.86
CA LYS A 187 5.28 25.08 5.12
C LYS A 187 6.39 26.02 5.61
N PRO A 188 6.80 27.02 4.81
CA PRO A 188 7.83 27.99 5.20
C PRO A 188 7.53 28.64 6.56
N GLY A 189 8.57 28.78 7.38
CA GLY A 189 8.48 29.47 8.67
C GLY A 189 7.83 28.69 9.83
N THR A 190 7.51 27.39 9.65
CA THR A 190 6.96 26.56 10.75
C THR A 190 8.05 25.96 11.65
N GLY A 191 9.31 26.06 11.25
CA GLY A 191 10.43 25.48 12.01
C GLY A 191 10.52 23.95 11.93
N VAL A 192 9.67 23.30 11.14
CA VAL A 192 9.75 21.87 10.87
C VAL A 192 11.05 21.59 10.13
N CYS A 193 11.78 20.56 10.58
CA CYS A 193 13.03 20.12 9.95
C CYS A 193 12.99 18.60 9.83
N LEU A 194 13.30 18.12 8.64
CA LEU A 194 13.29 16.71 8.25
C LEU A 194 14.62 16.37 7.58
N PRO A 195 15.71 16.20 8.36
CA PRO A 195 17.02 15.91 7.78
C PRO A 195 17.03 14.51 7.18
N PRO A 196 17.28 14.37 5.86
CA PRO A 196 17.16 13.07 5.16
C PRO A 196 18.31 12.09 5.50
N PHE A 197 19.32 12.56 6.22
CA PHE A 197 20.49 11.78 6.63
C PHE A 197 20.61 11.67 8.16
N ALA A 198 19.50 11.77 8.89
CA ALA A 198 19.49 11.75 10.35
C ALA A 198 20.10 10.46 10.92
N ASP A 199 19.87 9.33 10.27
CA ASP A 199 20.32 8.00 10.68
C ASP A 199 21.73 7.63 10.18
N ALA A 200 22.44 8.54 9.53
CA ALA A 200 23.76 8.28 8.93
C ALA A 200 24.78 7.68 9.92
N HIS A 201 24.69 8.03 11.22
CA HIS A 201 25.59 7.51 12.26
C HIS A 201 25.50 5.97 12.40
N GLN A 202 24.35 5.38 12.10
CA GLN A 202 24.16 3.94 12.19
C GLN A 202 25.01 3.17 11.16
N LEU A 203 25.39 3.79 10.00
CA LEU A 203 26.30 3.16 9.04
C LEU A 203 27.67 2.88 9.65
N VAL A 204 28.18 3.81 10.45
CA VAL A 204 29.47 3.64 11.11
C VAL A 204 29.39 2.60 12.22
N GLU A 205 28.30 2.55 12.94
CA GLU A 205 28.03 1.56 14.00
C GLU A 205 27.85 0.15 13.43
N GLN A 206 27.28 0.02 12.24
CA GLN A 206 27.15 -1.26 11.53
C GLN A 206 28.44 -1.73 10.86
N GLY A 207 29.48 -0.90 10.86
CA GLY A 207 30.82 -1.23 10.32
C GLY A 207 30.91 -1.16 8.80
N GLU A 208 30.00 -0.45 8.13
CA GLU A 208 30.07 -0.20 6.69
C GLU A 208 31.24 0.74 6.38
N THR A 209 32.23 0.20 5.71
CA THR A 209 33.46 0.93 5.27
C THR A 209 33.46 1.10 3.76
N LEU A 210 34.27 2.04 3.26
CA LEU A 210 34.47 2.28 1.82
C LEU A 210 34.83 1.02 1.01
N GLN A 211 35.29 -0.06 1.68
CA GLN A 211 35.67 -1.33 1.05
C GLN A 211 34.44 -2.26 0.81
N SER A 212 33.31 -2.05 1.48
CA SER A 212 32.12 -2.89 1.33
C SER A 212 31.22 -2.49 0.14
N VAL A 213 31.52 -1.39 -0.54
CA VAL A 213 30.71 -0.87 -1.66
C VAL A 213 30.71 -1.78 -2.90
N ASP A 214 31.74 -2.63 -3.06
CA ASP A 214 31.87 -3.53 -4.22
C ASP A 214 31.18 -4.90 -4.04
N GLU A 215 30.80 -5.30 -2.83
CA GLU A 215 30.23 -6.64 -2.55
C GLU A 215 28.70 -6.68 -2.53
N HIS A 216 27.99 -5.54 -2.40
CA HIS A 216 26.53 -5.50 -2.34
C HIS A 216 25.87 -5.14 -3.69
N SER A 217 26.32 -5.74 -4.78
CA SER A 217 25.66 -5.60 -6.06
C SER A 217 24.81 -6.83 -6.38
N LEU A 218 23.51 -6.66 -6.23
CA LEU A 218 22.34 -7.47 -6.57
C LEU A 218 21.71 -8.22 -5.38
N PRO A 219 20.46 -7.98 -5.04
CA PRO A 219 19.71 -8.94 -4.25
C PRO A 219 19.48 -10.18 -5.12
N ASP A 220 19.93 -11.33 -4.68
CA ASP A 220 19.52 -12.62 -5.20
C ASP A 220 18.02 -12.80 -4.94
N LEU A 221 17.27 -13.04 -6.01
CA LEU A 221 15.81 -13.16 -6.00
C LEU A 221 15.31 -14.56 -5.62
N ASP A 222 16.14 -15.37 -4.97
CA ASP A 222 15.75 -16.72 -4.54
C ASP A 222 16.28 -16.95 -3.11
N GLU A 223 15.39 -16.77 -2.13
CA GLU A 223 15.33 -17.63 -0.94
C GLU A 223 14.08 -17.32 -0.13
N ASP A 224 13.00 -18.08 -0.41
CA ASP A 224 11.97 -18.44 0.56
C ASP A 224 12.62 -19.29 1.65
N GLU A 225 12.62 -18.79 2.90
CA GLU A 225 12.31 -19.63 4.05
C GLU A 225 12.35 -18.76 5.33
N GLY A 226 11.25 -18.86 6.06
CA GLY A 226 10.99 -18.08 7.24
C GLY A 226 11.97 -18.32 8.38
N ASP A 227 12.51 -17.23 8.82
CA ASP A 227 12.82 -16.94 10.23
C ASP A 227 12.75 -15.41 10.37
N GLU A 228 12.18 -14.94 11.45
CA GLU A 228 12.11 -13.51 11.79
C GLU A 228 13.55 -13.01 12.11
N GLU A 229 14.42 -12.98 11.11
CA GLU A 229 15.58 -12.12 11.13
C GLU A 229 15.04 -10.71 10.86
N GLU A 230 15.22 -9.81 11.82
CA GLU A 230 15.01 -8.38 11.60
C GLU A 230 15.80 -8.03 10.33
N GLU A 231 15.08 -7.76 9.23
CA GLU A 231 15.65 -7.30 7.97
C GLU A 231 16.53 -6.09 8.31
N LYS A 232 17.85 -6.23 8.19
CA LYS A 232 18.77 -5.12 8.41
C LYS A 232 18.41 -4.02 7.42
N ARG A 233 17.97 -2.90 7.95
CA ARG A 233 17.59 -1.73 7.17
C ARG A 233 18.79 -1.28 6.31
N ASP A 234 18.61 -1.20 4.99
CA ASP A 234 19.64 -0.69 4.06
C ASP A 234 19.68 0.85 4.13
N ILE A 235 20.32 1.35 5.17
CA ILE A 235 20.45 2.79 5.44
C ILE A 235 21.19 3.51 4.32
N LEU A 236 22.25 2.91 3.79
CA LEU A 236 23.03 3.50 2.70
C LEU A 236 22.19 3.60 1.40
N GLY A 237 21.38 2.59 1.11
CA GLY A 237 20.45 2.62 -0.02
C GLY A 237 19.38 3.69 0.12
N GLU A 238 18.80 3.85 1.30
CA GLU A 238 17.83 4.91 1.59
C GLU A 238 18.44 6.31 1.46
N MET A 239 19.65 6.50 2.00
CA MET A 239 20.39 7.75 1.85
C MET A 239 20.77 8.03 0.39
N GLU A 240 21.15 7.00 -0.39
CA GLU A 240 21.41 7.15 -1.82
C GLU A 240 20.15 7.62 -2.57
N ILE A 241 18.98 7.07 -2.26
CA ILE A 241 17.72 7.50 -2.88
C ILE A 241 17.46 8.97 -2.59
N SER A 242 17.59 9.40 -1.33
CA SER A 242 17.41 10.78 -0.92
C SER A 242 18.41 11.72 -1.61
N ALA A 243 19.68 11.34 -1.66
CA ALA A 243 20.73 12.10 -2.32
C ALA A 243 20.47 12.25 -3.83
N ARG A 244 20.03 11.16 -4.52
CA ARG A 244 19.69 11.22 -5.95
C ARG A 244 18.52 12.16 -6.20
N MET A 245 17.46 12.08 -5.39
CA MET A 245 16.31 12.98 -5.51
C MET A 245 16.72 14.46 -5.34
N MET A 246 17.63 14.75 -4.41
CA MET A 246 18.16 16.11 -4.24
C MET A 246 19.00 16.57 -5.43
N ILE A 247 19.82 15.70 -5.99
CA ILE A 247 20.71 16.02 -7.13
C ILE A 247 19.93 16.22 -8.42
N THR A 248 18.90 15.41 -8.65
CA THR A 248 18.09 15.41 -9.90
C THR A 248 16.84 16.29 -9.79
N GLY A 249 16.56 16.87 -8.63
CA GLY A 249 15.33 17.61 -8.38
C GLY A 249 14.07 16.74 -8.53
N GLY A 250 14.20 15.41 -8.51
CA GLY A 250 13.10 14.45 -8.71
C GLY A 250 12.64 14.32 -10.18
N ASP A 251 13.39 14.89 -11.15
CA ASP A 251 13.06 14.71 -12.57
C ASP A 251 13.42 13.27 -13.01
N PRO A 252 12.43 12.46 -13.46
CA PRO A 252 12.66 11.09 -13.91
C PRO A 252 13.67 10.97 -15.06
N LYS A 253 13.82 12.01 -15.91
CA LYS A 253 14.77 12.00 -17.02
C LYS A 253 16.20 12.19 -16.51
N GLU A 254 16.41 13.10 -15.57
CA GLU A 254 17.70 13.31 -14.93
C GLU A 254 18.09 12.11 -14.08
N GLU A 255 17.15 11.51 -13.37
CA GLU A 255 17.40 10.29 -12.60
C GLU A 255 17.77 9.10 -13.51
N ALA A 256 17.10 8.92 -14.64
CA ALA A 256 17.44 7.91 -15.64
C ALA A 256 18.79 8.15 -16.32
N ALA A 257 19.28 9.39 -16.34
CA ALA A 257 20.58 9.75 -16.90
C ALA A 257 21.76 9.40 -15.97
N LEU A 258 21.50 9.19 -14.68
CA LEU A 258 22.53 8.80 -13.71
C LEU A 258 23.06 7.39 -14.00
N LYS A 259 24.34 7.31 -14.34
CA LYS A 259 25.02 6.05 -14.62
C LYS A 259 25.39 5.33 -13.31
N ARG A 260 25.69 4.03 -13.42
CA ARG A 260 26.18 3.24 -12.26
C ARG A 260 27.40 3.88 -11.58
N ALA A 261 28.33 4.44 -12.36
CA ALA A 261 29.50 5.12 -11.83
C ALA A 261 29.18 6.41 -11.06
N ASP A 262 28.10 7.09 -11.42
CA ASP A 262 27.62 8.29 -10.74
C ASP A 262 26.98 7.92 -9.39
N ARG A 263 26.22 6.84 -9.35
CA ARG A 263 25.63 6.29 -8.10
C ARG A 263 26.73 5.85 -7.13
N ALA A 264 27.78 5.17 -7.63
CA ALA A 264 28.93 4.80 -6.80
C ALA A 264 29.63 6.02 -6.21
N MET A 265 29.73 7.11 -6.96
CA MET A 265 30.30 8.38 -6.48
C MET A 265 29.43 9.05 -5.41
N ILE A 266 28.10 8.97 -5.54
CA ILE A 266 27.17 9.45 -4.51
C ILE A 266 27.34 8.65 -3.23
N ARG A 267 27.40 7.32 -3.29
CA ARG A 267 27.65 6.45 -2.13
C ARG A 267 28.99 6.77 -1.45
N GLU A 268 30.04 6.94 -2.24
CA GLU A 268 31.33 7.34 -1.73
C GLU A 268 31.28 8.68 -0.97
N ALA A 269 30.61 9.69 -1.55
CA ALA A 269 30.44 11.00 -0.92
C ALA A 269 29.59 10.90 0.37
N LEU A 270 28.55 10.07 0.39
CA LEU A 270 27.74 9.81 1.58
C LEU A 270 28.59 9.21 2.71
N LEU A 271 29.41 8.20 2.42
CA LEU A 271 30.27 7.57 3.42
C LEU A 271 31.33 8.56 3.94
N MET A 272 31.94 9.36 3.06
CA MET A 272 32.90 10.41 3.46
C MET A 272 32.25 11.42 4.40
N ALA A 273 31.09 11.93 4.05
CA ALA A 273 30.33 12.86 4.87
C ALA A 273 29.91 12.25 6.21
N THR A 274 29.40 11.01 6.21
CA THR A 274 29.05 10.27 7.41
C THR A 274 30.22 10.12 8.37
N HIS A 275 31.36 9.67 7.90
CA HIS A 275 32.56 9.53 8.74
C HIS A 275 33.08 10.86 9.32
N THR A 276 32.95 11.95 8.55
CA THR A 276 33.33 13.28 9.02
C THR A 276 32.40 13.75 10.13
N THR A 277 31.09 13.70 9.91
CA THR A 277 30.07 14.15 10.88
C THR A 277 30.05 13.28 12.13
N TYR A 278 30.25 11.96 11.99
CA TYR A 278 30.38 11.05 13.12
C TYR A 278 31.55 11.42 14.06
N ARG A 279 32.73 11.76 13.47
CA ARG A 279 33.88 12.23 14.27
C ARG A 279 33.62 13.56 14.96
N GLU A 280 32.79 14.42 14.35
CA GLU A 280 32.41 15.71 14.91
C GLU A 280 31.29 15.57 15.96
N GLY A 281 30.63 14.39 16.07
CA GLY A 281 29.58 14.13 17.02
C GLY A 281 28.29 14.88 16.72
N ARG A 282 28.02 15.16 15.44
CA ARG A 282 26.81 15.87 14.98
C ARG A 282 26.08 15.10 13.87
N GLN A 283 24.85 15.50 13.66
CA GLN A 283 24.00 14.93 12.61
C GLN A 283 24.53 15.30 11.22
N MET A 284 24.47 14.34 10.27
CA MET A 284 24.82 14.60 8.87
C MET A 284 23.71 15.40 8.19
N LEU A 285 24.09 16.41 7.42
CA LEU A 285 23.20 17.31 6.70
C LEU A 285 23.52 17.31 5.20
N PRO A 286 22.59 17.76 4.33
CA PRO A 286 22.85 17.93 2.90
C PRO A 286 24.11 18.74 2.56
N VAL A 287 24.46 19.73 3.36
CA VAL A 287 25.69 20.53 3.18
C VAL A 287 26.95 19.68 3.33
N ASP A 288 26.91 18.61 4.13
CA ASP A 288 28.05 17.71 4.30
C ASP A 288 28.27 16.84 3.07
N LEU A 289 27.17 16.32 2.48
CA LEU A 289 27.20 15.64 1.20
C LEU A 289 27.73 16.55 0.09
N GLN A 290 27.26 17.80 0.03
CA GLN A 290 27.75 18.80 -0.91
C GLN A 290 29.24 19.03 -0.75
N SER A 291 29.73 19.15 0.48
CA SER A 291 31.14 19.35 0.80
C SER A 291 31.98 18.15 0.36
N ALA A 292 31.52 16.93 0.61
CA ALA A 292 32.20 15.71 0.16
C ALA A 292 32.28 15.62 -1.37
N LEU A 293 31.22 15.97 -2.10
CA LEU A 293 31.25 16.03 -3.56
C LEU A 293 32.22 17.10 -4.08
N TRP A 294 32.29 18.26 -3.43
CA TRP A 294 33.33 19.28 -3.73
C TRP A 294 34.75 18.78 -3.47
N GLU A 295 34.97 17.99 -2.42
CA GLU A 295 36.26 17.36 -2.14
C GLU A 295 36.62 16.38 -3.26
N ILE A 296 35.72 15.51 -3.67
CA ILE A 296 35.89 14.60 -4.80
C ILE A 296 36.21 15.37 -6.11
N SER A 297 35.59 16.50 -6.34
CA SER A 297 35.82 17.32 -7.55
C SER A 297 37.20 17.95 -7.59
N ARG A 298 37.82 18.19 -6.43
CA ARG A 298 39.18 18.78 -6.29
C ARG A 298 40.28 17.74 -6.29
N ASP A 299 39.97 16.47 -6.18
CA ASP A 299 40.94 15.39 -6.14
C ASP A 299 41.63 15.22 -7.51
N THR A 300 42.90 15.66 -7.59
CA THR A 300 43.69 15.65 -8.83
C THR A 300 44.10 14.23 -9.27
N GLN A 301 43.94 13.22 -8.44
CA GLN A 301 44.24 11.84 -8.82
C GLN A 301 43.09 11.22 -9.65
N ARG A 302 41.95 11.85 -9.68
CA ARG A 302 40.79 11.39 -10.44
C ARG A 302 40.74 11.96 -11.85
N ASN A 303 40.04 11.23 -12.74
CA ASN A 303 39.80 11.67 -14.12
C ASN A 303 39.00 12.97 -14.13
N ASP A 304 39.35 13.89 -15.05
CA ASP A 304 38.67 15.19 -15.23
C ASP A 304 37.16 15.07 -15.44
N VAL A 305 36.71 14.03 -16.15
CA VAL A 305 35.27 13.77 -16.37
C VAL A 305 34.53 13.47 -15.04
N ARG A 306 35.15 12.67 -14.15
CA ARG A 306 34.57 12.38 -12.83
C ARG A 306 34.58 13.62 -11.93
N ARG A 307 35.66 14.41 -11.99
CA ARG A 307 35.77 15.66 -11.23
C ARG A 307 34.66 16.67 -11.66
N ALA A 308 34.50 16.83 -12.97
CA ALA A 308 33.45 17.69 -13.52
C ALA A 308 32.04 17.20 -13.09
N LYS A 309 31.78 15.88 -13.11
CA LYS A 309 30.52 15.33 -12.68
C LYS A 309 30.22 15.50 -11.18
N ALA A 310 31.26 15.35 -10.34
CA ALA A 310 31.16 15.63 -8.91
C ALA A 310 30.85 17.11 -8.63
N ALA A 311 31.48 18.02 -9.37
CA ALA A 311 31.17 19.45 -9.27
C ALA A 311 29.72 19.77 -9.67
N GLU A 312 29.25 19.21 -10.79
CA GLU A 312 27.84 19.35 -11.26
C GLU A 312 26.84 18.87 -10.18
N MET A 313 27.10 17.70 -9.58
CA MET A 313 26.24 17.17 -8.50
C MET A 313 26.27 18.06 -7.25
N ALA A 314 27.46 18.59 -6.89
CA ALA A 314 27.59 19.50 -5.76
C ALA A 314 26.85 20.84 -5.99
N GLU A 315 26.87 21.36 -7.22
CA GLU A 315 26.12 22.56 -7.59
C GLU A 315 24.62 22.32 -7.53
N SER A 316 24.14 21.16 -8.00
CA SER A 316 22.72 20.78 -7.94
C SER A 316 22.17 20.75 -6.51
N LEU A 317 22.98 20.36 -5.52
CA LEU A 317 22.60 20.41 -4.11
C LEU A 317 22.47 21.83 -3.55
N GLY A 318 22.92 22.85 -4.28
CA GLY A 318 22.88 24.24 -3.83
C GLY A 318 21.47 24.72 -3.42
N MET A 319 20.44 24.27 -4.06
CA MET A 319 19.04 24.59 -3.70
C MET A 319 18.70 24.15 -2.27
N PHE A 320 19.20 22.99 -1.85
CA PHE A 320 18.94 22.42 -0.54
C PHE A 320 19.89 22.92 0.56
N THR A 321 20.99 23.57 0.20
CA THR A 321 22.02 24.02 1.15
C THR A 321 22.12 25.53 1.29
N GLN A 322 21.52 26.31 0.34
CA GLN A 322 21.58 27.77 0.35
C GLN A 322 20.81 28.33 1.56
N PRO A 323 21.49 29.12 2.43
CA PRO A 323 20.84 29.73 3.58
C PRO A 323 19.63 30.60 3.19
N GLY A 324 18.48 30.39 3.85
CA GLY A 324 17.27 31.17 3.61
C GLY A 324 16.36 30.59 2.51
N SER A 325 16.75 29.51 1.83
CA SER A 325 15.80 28.74 1.00
C SER A 325 14.86 27.92 1.88
N PHE A 326 13.65 27.68 1.39
CA PHE A 326 12.68 26.83 2.08
C PHE A 326 13.21 25.40 2.21
N GLU A 327 13.87 24.90 1.19
CA GLU A 327 14.49 23.57 1.15
C GLU A 327 15.58 23.43 2.21
N ALA A 328 16.44 24.45 2.38
CA ALA A 328 17.45 24.43 3.43
C ALA A 328 16.83 24.53 4.83
N GLU A 329 15.74 25.30 5.00
CA GLU A 329 15.03 25.33 6.27
C GLU A 329 14.41 23.96 6.62
N LEU A 330 13.93 23.23 5.64
CA LEU A 330 13.27 21.95 5.82
C LEU A 330 14.25 20.78 5.97
N PHE A 331 15.33 20.75 5.19
CA PHE A 331 16.21 19.57 5.09
C PHE A 331 17.63 19.78 5.61
N ASN A 332 18.13 21.01 5.68
CA ASN A 332 19.55 21.31 5.98
C ASN A 332 19.74 21.91 7.37
N ARG A 333 19.06 21.36 8.36
CA ARG A 333 19.25 21.70 9.78
C ARG A 333 19.17 20.44 10.62
N GLU A 334 19.81 20.45 11.78
CA GLU A 334 19.66 19.38 12.75
C GLU A 334 18.19 19.26 13.18
N GLY A 335 17.63 18.09 12.98
CA GLY A 335 16.27 17.75 13.36
C GLY A 335 16.23 16.91 14.62
N LYS A 336 15.09 16.96 15.30
CA LYS A 336 14.79 16.01 16.37
C LYS A 336 14.04 14.83 15.76
N LEU A 337 14.28 13.65 16.30
CA LEU A 337 13.41 12.50 16.03
C LEU A 337 11.96 12.88 16.25
N TRP A 338 11.09 12.31 15.43
CA TRP A 338 9.65 12.50 15.57
C TRP A 338 9.22 12.15 16.99
N PRO A 339 8.41 12.97 17.65
CA PRO A 339 7.92 12.64 18.98
C PRO A 339 7.13 11.34 18.91
N GLU A 340 7.35 10.45 19.86
CA GLU A 340 6.54 9.26 20.00
C GLU A 340 5.10 9.67 20.33
N ALA A 341 4.20 9.46 19.36
CA ALA A 341 2.79 9.75 19.48
C ALA A 341 1.98 8.58 18.92
N ASP A 342 0.78 8.36 19.47
CA ASP A 342 -0.15 7.36 18.94
C ASP A 342 -0.56 7.71 17.51
N VAL A 343 -0.71 9.01 17.22
CA VAL A 343 -1.10 9.52 15.90
C VAL A 343 -0.20 10.68 15.50
N THR A 344 0.42 10.58 14.35
CA THR A 344 1.16 11.68 13.71
C THR A 344 0.46 12.07 12.42
N LEU A 345 -0.02 13.32 12.34
CA LEU A 345 -0.66 13.88 11.16
C LEU A 345 0.28 14.91 10.51
N ILE A 346 0.63 14.69 9.25
CA ILE A 346 1.51 15.55 8.48
C ILE A 346 0.72 16.17 7.34
N ASP A 347 0.54 17.50 7.37
CA ASP A 347 -0.08 18.24 6.28
C ASP A 347 0.98 18.69 5.27
N LEU A 348 0.93 18.10 4.09
CA LEU A 348 1.77 18.38 2.93
C LEU A 348 1.11 19.34 1.94
N GLY A 349 0.03 20.02 2.30
CA GLY A 349 -0.75 20.86 1.41
C GLY A 349 0.05 21.96 0.71
N HIS A 350 1.14 22.45 1.34
CA HIS A 350 2.04 23.40 0.71
C HIS A 350 2.90 22.75 -0.40
N LEU A 351 3.36 21.53 -0.18
CA LEU A 351 4.19 20.78 -1.12
C LEU A 351 3.39 20.09 -2.24
N ALA A 352 2.07 20.03 -2.12
CA ALA A 352 1.18 19.46 -3.14
C ALA A 352 0.95 20.40 -4.35
N ARG A 353 1.81 21.39 -4.54
CA ARG A 353 1.77 22.34 -5.65
C ARG A 353 2.77 21.92 -6.73
N GLU A 354 2.50 22.30 -7.97
CA GLU A 354 3.41 22.09 -9.09
C GLU A 354 4.79 22.70 -8.79
N GLY A 355 5.85 21.95 -9.04
CA GLY A 355 7.25 22.35 -8.79
C GLY A 355 7.82 21.97 -7.43
N TYR A 356 7.06 21.24 -6.59
CA TYR A 356 7.52 20.75 -5.27
C TYR A 356 7.55 19.21 -5.17
N GLU A 357 7.57 18.52 -6.31
CA GLU A 357 7.49 17.06 -6.36
C GLU A 357 8.66 16.39 -5.61
N ALA A 358 9.87 16.91 -5.80
CA ALA A 358 11.06 16.39 -5.11
C ALA A 358 11.01 16.62 -3.61
N GLN A 359 10.59 17.82 -3.17
CA GLN A 359 10.47 18.15 -1.75
C GLN A 359 9.40 17.28 -1.08
N MET A 360 8.28 17.04 -1.78
CA MET A 360 7.23 16.15 -1.28
C MET A 360 7.72 14.71 -1.15
N ALA A 361 8.41 14.19 -2.17
CA ALA A 361 8.96 12.84 -2.14
C ALA A 361 10.03 12.69 -1.05
N LEU A 362 10.95 13.65 -0.91
CA LEU A 362 11.94 13.66 0.17
C LEU A 362 11.28 13.68 1.55
N THR A 363 10.25 14.51 1.75
CA THR A 363 9.51 14.58 3.02
C THR A 363 8.85 13.25 3.39
N MET A 364 8.51 12.43 2.40
CA MET A 364 7.90 11.11 2.63
C MET A 364 8.94 10.01 2.89
N VAL A 365 10.18 10.22 2.49
CA VAL A 365 11.30 9.27 2.71
C VAL A 365 12.05 9.59 4.01
N SER A 366 12.16 10.87 4.37
CA SER A 366 12.78 11.35 5.63
C SER A 366 11.85 11.15 6.82
#